data_71307813c248d797d07bf074da8b9a1f
#
_entry.id   71307813c248d797d07bf074da8b9a1f
#
_cell.length_a   1.000
_cell.length_b   1.000
_cell.length_c   1.000
_cell.angle_alpha   90.00
_cell.angle_beta   90.00
_cell.angle_gamma   90.00
#
_symmetry.space_group_name_H-M   'P 1'
#
loop_
_entity.id
_entity.type
_entity.pdbx_description
1 polymer ?
#
loop_
_entity_poly.entity_id
_entity_poly.type
_entity_poly.pdbx_seq_one_letter_code
_entity_poly.pdbx_strand_id
1 'polypeptide(L)'
;MLDTEFNNVKIHNWKIRIRKELLMCNIKDLLLLSNKNTQEQSRFIKVPSSEYTNVFKCDVCINGTIHPLYLKQYLCRSAWDFLKHLFRASPAKRSFRASIMLQNNGFDAPIVIGLFERRTGPFLIDNLLLTREVKNAKSIGQCLTDMSRTLRKDTLPRKRNLIECFGETVGQMHTKGIFHGDLRLGNVLVQQKEEAWRFFFIDNERTKKFQRLPTRLRLKNLVQINMFQENISDTDRMRFFRKYCAQHTHTKEAEKALAKHVLKKTEQRLRNKKKPTKSMKKYLRTNKKYLRINTEGWLAVFDRSFCQEPEALNFVRNVAALIQQGEFLKNGDTSSVSRSMWNNKNIVTKQYNHRGFCHSLRHTIKRSRALRCWINGHRLFNLGIPTPKPLAYLEQRKGLLVWKSYLVTEFVDGQMLYDFERDANVSQQQLSRIIGQIEELLEKLAKHRISHGDLKHTNILITQNGPILTDLDTMRVHRLKGIYNLKRARDMARFLKDIQDIEGKDENKT
;
A
#
# COMPACT_ATOMS: atom_id res chain seq x y z
N MET A 1 -6.83 -31.82 20.85
CA MET A 1 -7.78 -32.54 19.97
C MET A 1 -7.53 -32.29 18.49
N LEU A 2 -7.37 -31.08 17.96
CA LEU A 2 -7.11 -30.86 16.50
C LEU A 2 -5.74 -31.34 16.00
N ASP A 3 -4.78 -31.63 16.88
CA ASP A 3 -3.42 -32.07 16.50
C ASP A 3 -3.40 -33.53 15.99
N THR A 4 -4.39 -34.34 16.33
CA THR A 4 -4.52 -35.76 15.92
C THR A 4 -5.02 -35.90 14.45
N GLU A 5 -5.49 -34.84 13.85
CA GLU A 5 -6.01 -34.82 12.47
C GLU A 5 -4.91 -34.69 11.40
N PHE A 6 -3.65 -34.53 11.82
CA PHE A 6 -2.53 -34.31 10.92
C PHE A 6 -1.57 -35.48 10.91
N ASN A 7 -1.08 -35.82 9.71
CA ASN A 7 0.03 -36.73 9.51
C ASN A 7 1.32 -35.95 9.26
N ASN A 8 2.43 -36.48 9.76
CA ASN A 8 3.77 -35.96 9.48
C ASN A 8 4.40 -36.81 8.37
N VAL A 9 4.77 -36.17 7.28
CA VAL A 9 5.40 -36.80 6.11
C VAL A 9 6.73 -36.11 5.84
N LYS A 10 7.74 -36.89 5.45
CA LYS A 10 9.04 -36.36 5.01
C LYS A 10 9.25 -36.76 3.55
N ILE A 11 9.41 -35.75 2.67
CA ILE A 11 9.71 -35.95 1.25
C ILE A 11 10.96 -35.16 0.94
N HIS A 12 12.07 -35.84 0.66
CA HIS A 12 13.40 -35.22 0.49
C HIS A 12 13.74 -34.30 1.69
N ASN A 13 14.00 -33.02 1.42
CA ASN A 13 14.33 -32.01 2.44
C ASN A 13 13.10 -31.29 3.01
N TRP A 14 11.87 -31.73 2.65
CA TRP A 14 10.64 -31.17 3.15
C TRP A 14 10.13 -31.95 4.36
N LYS A 15 9.81 -31.26 5.43
CA LYS A 15 9.01 -31.70 6.56
C LYS A 15 7.60 -31.17 6.37
N ILE A 16 6.65 -32.08 6.18
CA ILE A 16 5.27 -31.76 5.83
C ILE A 16 4.37 -32.25 6.96
N ARG A 17 3.47 -31.38 7.39
CA ARG A 17 2.40 -31.74 8.28
C ARG A 17 1.09 -31.43 7.58
N ILE A 18 0.32 -32.46 7.21
CA ILE A 18 -0.85 -32.36 6.36
C ILE A 18 -2.02 -33.09 6.97
N ARG A 19 -3.25 -32.59 6.78
CA ARG A 19 -4.48 -33.26 7.22
C ARG A 19 -4.63 -34.62 6.56
N LYS A 20 -5.14 -35.60 7.32
CA LYS A 20 -5.32 -36.98 6.87
C LYS A 20 -6.15 -37.11 5.60
N GLU A 21 -7.17 -36.26 5.45
CA GLU A 21 -8.05 -36.21 4.27
C GLU A 21 -7.31 -35.86 2.95
N LEU A 22 -6.09 -35.33 3.02
CA LEU A 22 -5.29 -34.90 1.86
C LEU A 22 -4.08 -35.79 1.57
N LEU A 23 -3.88 -36.86 2.30
CA LEU A 23 -2.72 -37.75 2.10
C LEU A 23 -2.66 -38.41 0.71
N MET A 24 -3.83 -38.54 0.05
CA MET A 24 -3.96 -39.15 -1.28
C MET A 24 -3.79 -38.14 -2.43
N CYS A 25 -3.68 -36.81 -2.14
CA CYS A 25 -3.49 -35.80 -3.17
C CYS A 25 -2.01 -35.67 -3.53
N ASN A 26 -1.74 -35.30 -4.78
CA ASN A 26 -0.37 -35.07 -5.29
C ASN A 26 0.34 -33.94 -4.55
N ILE A 27 0.88 -34.26 -3.33
CA ILE A 27 1.71 -33.35 -2.55
C ILE A 27 2.90 -32.84 -3.38
N LYS A 28 3.37 -33.65 -4.33
CA LYS A 28 4.44 -33.29 -5.28
C LYS A 28 4.09 -32.03 -6.09
N ASP A 29 2.86 -31.90 -6.57
CA ASP A 29 2.40 -30.75 -7.38
C ASP A 29 2.40 -29.45 -6.53
N LEU A 30 2.02 -29.55 -5.26
CA LEU A 30 2.09 -28.42 -4.32
C LEU A 30 3.51 -27.99 -3.99
N LEU A 31 4.47 -28.92 -4.05
CA LEU A 31 5.89 -28.64 -3.81
C LEU A 31 6.61 -28.10 -5.05
N LEU A 32 6.15 -28.43 -6.26
CA LEU A 32 6.70 -27.93 -7.53
C LEU A 32 6.56 -26.39 -7.65
N LEU A 33 5.59 -25.80 -6.95
CA LEU A 33 5.42 -24.33 -6.86
C LEU A 33 6.59 -23.60 -6.20
N SER A 34 7.38 -24.29 -5.40
CA SER A 34 8.60 -23.70 -4.81
C SER A 34 9.73 -23.57 -5.83
N ASN A 35 9.68 -24.29 -6.95
CA ASN A 35 10.63 -24.22 -8.04
C ASN A 35 10.16 -23.25 -9.14
N LYS A 36 10.92 -22.18 -9.35
CA LYS A 36 10.60 -21.06 -10.27
C LYS A 36 10.48 -21.42 -11.77
N ASN A 37 10.64 -22.67 -12.17
CA ASN A 37 10.93 -23.05 -13.56
C ASN A 37 9.91 -24.02 -14.19
N THR A 38 8.69 -24.19 -13.70
CA THR A 38 7.76 -25.15 -14.33
C THR A 38 6.58 -24.48 -15.03
N GLN A 39 6.32 -24.91 -16.27
CA GLN A 39 5.24 -24.48 -17.17
C GLN A 39 3.82 -24.81 -16.67
N GLU A 40 3.66 -25.49 -15.55
CA GLU A 40 2.36 -25.85 -14.94
C GLU A 40 1.71 -24.75 -14.09
N GLN A 41 2.12 -23.48 -14.28
CA GLN A 41 1.58 -22.34 -13.53
C GLN A 41 0.09 -22.03 -13.79
N SER A 42 -0.56 -22.70 -14.74
CA SER A 42 -1.98 -22.47 -15.10
C SER A 42 -2.99 -22.79 -13.98
N ARG A 43 -2.62 -23.68 -13.05
CA ARG A 43 -3.49 -24.08 -11.90
C ARG A 43 -3.41 -23.15 -10.69
N PHE A 44 -2.51 -22.16 -10.68
CA PHE A 44 -2.24 -21.31 -9.52
C PHE A 44 -2.38 -19.84 -9.87
N ILE A 45 -3.39 -19.20 -9.30
CA ILE A 45 -3.66 -17.79 -9.50
C ILE A 45 -2.93 -17.00 -8.39
N LYS A 46 -1.92 -16.21 -8.76
CA LYS A 46 -1.20 -15.35 -7.81
C LYS A 46 -2.10 -14.22 -7.30
N VAL A 47 -2.28 -14.15 -5.99
CA VAL A 47 -3.05 -13.11 -5.34
C VAL A 47 -2.13 -11.97 -4.90
N PRO A 48 -2.52 -10.68 -5.08
CA PRO A 48 -1.73 -9.54 -4.63
C PRO A 48 -1.36 -9.64 -3.15
N SER A 49 -0.06 -9.68 -2.85
CA SER A 49 0.48 -9.88 -1.51
C SER A 49 1.65 -8.94 -1.20
N SER A 50 2.27 -9.07 -0.04
CA SER A 50 3.44 -8.26 0.32
C SER A 50 4.72 -8.78 -0.34
N GLU A 51 5.78 -7.95 -0.40
CA GLU A 51 7.13 -8.34 -0.89
C GLU A 51 7.71 -9.58 -0.16
N TYR A 52 7.22 -9.86 1.05
CA TYR A 52 7.73 -10.96 1.89
C TYR A 52 6.79 -12.17 1.96
N THR A 53 5.76 -12.18 1.12
CA THR A 53 4.84 -13.31 1.01
C THR A 53 4.34 -13.44 -0.41
N ASN A 54 4.34 -14.66 -0.94
CA ASN A 54 3.57 -15.00 -2.13
C ASN A 54 2.31 -15.72 -1.67
N VAL A 55 1.18 -15.38 -2.26
CA VAL A 55 -0.10 -16.05 -1.99
C VAL A 55 -0.67 -16.51 -3.31
N PHE A 56 -1.00 -17.78 -3.40
CA PHE A 56 -1.60 -18.39 -4.57
C PHE A 56 -2.96 -18.99 -4.19
N LYS A 57 -3.94 -18.79 -5.05
CA LYS A 57 -5.20 -19.56 -5.03
C LYS A 57 -5.03 -20.74 -5.94
N CYS A 58 -5.43 -21.92 -5.48
CA CYS A 58 -5.40 -23.17 -6.25
C CYS A 58 -6.61 -24.03 -5.91
N ASP A 59 -7.07 -24.77 -6.88
CA ASP A 59 -8.13 -25.76 -6.71
C ASP A 59 -7.51 -27.16 -6.65
N VAL A 60 -7.82 -27.89 -5.60
CA VAL A 60 -7.31 -29.24 -5.35
C VAL A 60 -8.49 -30.21 -5.28
N CYS A 61 -8.43 -31.26 -6.10
CA CYS A 61 -9.43 -32.33 -6.06
C CYS A 61 -9.13 -33.28 -4.89
N ILE A 62 -10.11 -33.45 -3.99
CA ILE A 62 -10.03 -34.35 -2.83
C ILE A 62 -11.27 -35.25 -2.91
N ASN A 63 -11.07 -36.55 -3.03
CA ASN A 63 -12.18 -37.52 -3.11
C ASN A 63 -13.24 -37.13 -4.16
N GLY A 64 -12.81 -36.70 -5.35
CA GLY A 64 -13.70 -36.27 -6.42
C GLY A 64 -14.33 -34.90 -6.26
N THR A 65 -14.09 -34.20 -5.15
CA THR A 65 -14.62 -32.85 -4.89
C THR A 65 -13.51 -31.80 -5.01
N ILE A 66 -13.80 -30.71 -5.74
CA ILE A 66 -12.87 -29.59 -5.89
C ILE A 66 -12.92 -28.70 -4.64
N HIS A 67 -11.78 -28.52 -4.01
CA HIS A 67 -11.61 -27.65 -2.86
C HIS A 67 -10.72 -26.45 -3.20
N PRO A 68 -11.24 -25.22 -3.16
CA PRO A 68 -10.42 -24.03 -3.33
C PRO A 68 -9.55 -23.79 -2.10
N LEU A 69 -8.24 -23.70 -2.31
CA LEU A 69 -7.23 -23.54 -1.28
C LEU A 69 -6.39 -22.27 -1.52
N TYR A 70 -5.80 -21.75 -0.44
CA TYR A 70 -4.80 -20.69 -0.49
C TYR A 70 -3.47 -21.22 0.00
N LEU A 71 -2.45 -21.15 -0.85
CA LEU A 71 -1.06 -21.46 -0.52
C LEU A 71 -0.32 -20.17 -0.24
N LYS A 72 0.15 -19.98 1.00
CA LYS A 72 0.92 -18.82 1.43
C LYS A 72 2.37 -19.20 1.67
N GLN A 73 3.27 -18.70 0.83
CA GLN A 73 4.71 -18.82 0.96
C GLN A 73 5.26 -17.60 1.70
N TYR A 74 6.12 -17.82 2.69
CA TYR A 74 6.77 -16.78 3.46
C TYR A 74 8.24 -16.65 3.02
N LEU A 75 8.60 -15.48 2.52
CA LEU A 75 9.94 -15.18 2.03
C LEU A 75 10.82 -14.59 3.13
N CYS A 76 12.12 -14.90 3.11
CA CYS A 76 13.10 -14.29 4.00
C CYS A 76 13.21 -12.79 3.70
N ARG A 77 13.21 -11.97 4.76
CA ARG A 77 13.25 -10.49 4.65
C ARG A 77 14.67 -9.95 4.59
N SER A 78 15.64 -10.67 5.14
CA SER A 78 17.05 -10.28 5.21
C SER A 78 17.90 -11.45 5.72
N ALA A 79 19.24 -11.35 5.59
CA ALA A 79 20.17 -12.30 6.19
C ALA A 79 19.97 -12.46 7.72
N TRP A 80 19.64 -11.37 8.44
CA TRP A 80 19.27 -11.40 9.85
C TRP A 80 17.99 -12.18 10.13
N ASP A 81 17.01 -12.12 9.24
CA ASP A 81 15.76 -12.87 9.38
C ASP A 81 16.01 -14.36 9.17
N PHE A 82 16.92 -14.71 8.26
CA PHE A 82 17.40 -16.05 8.03
C PHE A 82 18.08 -16.64 9.30
N LEU A 83 18.99 -15.90 9.94
CA LEU A 83 19.65 -16.30 11.18
C LEU A 83 18.67 -16.46 12.35
N LYS A 84 17.68 -15.60 12.47
CA LYS A 84 16.64 -15.69 13.51
C LYS A 84 15.85 -17.00 13.45
N HIS A 85 15.69 -17.58 12.25
CA HIS A 85 14.96 -18.83 12.06
C HIS A 85 15.75 -20.09 12.49
N LEU A 86 17.01 -19.94 12.87
CA LEU A 86 17.76 -21.02 13.59
C LEU A 86 17.13 -21.32 14.97
N PHE A 87 16.74 -20.25 15.69
CA PHE A 87 16.23 -20.35 17.07
C PHE A 87 14.72 -20.09 17.19
N ARG A 88 14.06 -19.74 16.10
CA ARG A 88 12.64 -19.40 16.10
C ARG A 88 11.87 -20.22 15.08
N ALA A 89 10.68 -20.69 15.46
CA ALA A 89 9.78 -21.38 14.55
C ALA A 89 9.50 -20.52 13.29
N SER A 90 9.35 -21.19 12.14
CA SER A 90 9.06 -20.54 10.87
C SER A 90 7.76 -19.69 10.93
N PRO A 91 7.59 -18.67 10.09
CA PRO A 91 6.34 -17.92 10.00
C PRO A 91 5.13 -18.82 9.70
N ALA A 92 5.29 -19.80 8.81
CA ALA A 92 4.24 -20.76 8.49
C ALA A 92 3.85 -21.60 9.73
N LYS A 93 4.83 -22.12 10.48
CA LYS A 93 4.60 -22.88 11.70
C LYS A 93 3.93 -22.05 12.80
N ARG A 94 4.31 -20.76 12.91
CA ARG A 94 3.65 -19.85 13.87
C ARG A 94 2.20 -19.61 13.48
N SER A 95 1.92 -19.35 12.18
CA SER A 95 0.55 -19.18 11.67
C SER A 95 -0.29 -20.45 11.86
N PHE A 96 0.29 -21.62 11.57
CA PHE A 96 -0.33 -22.93 11.82
C PHE A 96 -0.79 -23.06 13.27
N ARG A 97 0.15 -22.91 14.21
CA ARG A 97 -0.15 -23.04 15.65
C ARG A 97 -1.17 -22.01 16.13
N ALA A 98 -1.07 -20.78 15.64
CA ALA A 98 -1.97 -19.71 16.02
C ALA A 98 -3.40 -19.93 15.49
N SER A 99 -3.56 -20.46 14.27
CA SER A 99 -4.89 -20.78 13.72
C SER A 99 -5.56 -21.91 14.51
N ILE A 100 -4.83 -22.96 14.84
CA ILE A 100 -5.34 -24.04 15.70
C ILE A 100 -5.68 -23.51 17.11
N MET A 101 -4.81 -22.66 17.68
CA MET A 101 -5.07 -22.06 19.01
C MET A 101 -6.35 -21.21 18.99
N LEU A 102 -6.59 -20.43 17.93
CA LEU A 102 -7.84 -19.66 17.76
C LEU A 102 -9.05 -20.58 17.74
N GLN A 103 -9.04 -21.61 16.90
CA GLN A 103 -10.13 -22.59 16.78
C GLN A 103 -10.41 -23.32 18.10
N ASN A 104 -9.38 -23.77 18.81
CA ASN A 104 -9.51 -24.41 20.13
C ASN A 104 -10.06 -23.48 21.21
N ASN A 105 -10.06 -22.17 20.98
CA ASN A 105 -10.64 -21.18 21.89
C ASN A 105 -11.98 -20.61 21.41
N GLY A 106 -12.58 -21.20 20.35
CA GLY A 106 -13.88 -20.81 19.82
C GLY A 106 -13.84 -19.60 18.88
N PHE A 107 -12.69 -19.30 18.28
CA PHE A 107 -12.57 -18.25 17.26
C PHE A 107 -12.26 -18.87 15.90
N ASP A 108 -12.97 -18.42 14.86
CA ASP A 108 -12.75 -18.95 13.53
C ASP A 108 -11.45 -18.42 12.91
N ALA A 109 -10.76 -19.31 12.25
CA ALA A 109 -9.66 -19.04 11.34
C ALA A 109 -9.82 -19.93 10.10
N PRO A 110 -9.28 -19.59 8.92
CA PRO A 110 -9.28 -20.49 7.79
C PRO A 110 -8.73 -21.86 8.21
N ILE A 111 -9.43 -22.92 7.80
CA ILE A 111 -9.02 -24.28 8.14
C ILE A 111 -7.64 -24.53 7.56
N VAL A 112 -6.69 -24.86 8.44
CA VAL A 112 -5.34 -25.20 7.99
C VAL A 112 -5.34 -26.63 7.46
N ILE A 113 -4.84 -26.79 6.25
CA ILE A 113 -4.76 -28.04 5.52
C ILE A 113 -3.35 -28.63 5.59
N GLY A 114 -2.33 -27.77 5.47
CA GLY A 114 -0.95 -28.26 5.52
C GLY A 114 0.06 -27.19 5.89
N LEU A 115 1.14 -27.64 6.51
CA LEU A 115 2.35 -26.91 6.83
C LEU A 115 3.52 -27.59 6.15
N PHE A 116 4.30 -26.84 5.38
CA PHE A 116 5.47 -27.32 4.65
C PHE A 116 6.69 -26.52 5.06
N GLU A 117 7.76 -27.18 5.49
CA GLU A 117 9.03 -26.55 5.84
C GLU A 117 10.16 -27.29 5.13
N ARG A 118 10.96 -26.56 4.32
CA ARG A 118 12.19 -27.09 3.71
C ARG A 118 13.38 -26.56 4.48
N ARG A 119 14.23 -27.49 4.93
CA ARG A 119 15.44 -27.18 5.69
C ARG A 119 16.66 -27.84 5.09
N THR A 120 17.79 -27.14 5.17
CA THR A 120 19.13 -27.71 4.91
C THR A 120 19.92 -27.58 6.21
N GLY A 121 20.11 -28.68 6.91
CA GLY A 121 20.60 -28.67 8.29
C GLY A 121 19.65 -27.85 9.20
N PRO A 122 20.18 -26.91 9.99
CA PRO A 122 19.38 -26.04 10.84
C PRO A 122 18.68 -24.90 10.08
N PHE A 123 19.06 -24.63 8.82
CA PHE A 123 18.61 -23.48 8.05
C PHE A 123 17.26 -23.71 7.40
N LEU A 124 16.35 -22.75 7.61
CA LEU A 124 15.04 -22.70 6.95
C LEU A 124 15.21 -22.12 5.55
N ILE A 125 15.02 -22.93 4.52
CA ILE A 125 15.14 -22.51 3.12
C ILE A 125 13.80 -21.99 2.60
N ASP A 126 12.70 -22.70 2.92
CA ASP A 126 11.36 -22.35 2.47
C ASP A 126 10.30 -22.78 3.47
N ASN A 127 9.17 -22.08 3.51
CA ASN A 127 8.07 -22.46 4.35
C ASN A 127 6.72 -21.97 3.78
N LEU A 128 5.73 -22.88 3.78
CA LEU A 128 4.43 -22.68 3.17
C LEU A 128 3.33 -23.07 4.15
N LEU A 129 2.21 -22.36 4.06
CA LEU A 129 0.99 -22.69 4.77
C LEU A 129 -0.14 -22.84 3.78
N LEU A 130 -0.80 -23.99 3.78
CA LEU A 130 -1.96 -24.29 2.96
C LEU A 130 -3.22 -24.18 3.82
N THR A 131 -4.19 -23.40 3.37
CA THR A 131 -5.45 -23.18 4.08
C THR A 131 -6.64 -23.31 3.13
N ARG A 132 -7.79 -23.74 3.62
CA ARG A 132 -9.04 -23.78 2.87
C ARG A 132 -9.57 -22.36 2.65
N GLU A 133 -10.13 -22.09 1.48
CA GLU A 133 -10.81 -20.82 1.21
C GLU A 133 -12.05 -20.68 2.13
N VAL A 134 -12.25 -19.50 2.68
CA VAL A 134 -13.51 -19.15 3.32
C VAL A 134 -14.47 -18.65 2.25
N LYS A 135 -15.35 -19.54 1.79
CA LYS A 135 -16.30 -19.24 0.69
C LYS A 135 -17.18 -18.03 1.05
N ASN A 136 -17.50 -17.20 0.08
CA ASN A 136 -18.40 -16.05 0.22
C ASN A 136 -18.01 -15.06 1.34
N ALA A 137 -16.74 -15.01 1.73
CA ALA A 137 -16.24 -14.09 2.74
C ALA A 137 -15.53 -12.89 2.11
N LYS A 138 -15.79 -11.70 2.67
CA LYS A 138 -15.08 -10.45 2.36
C LYS A 138 -14.35 -9.96 3.60
N SER A 139 -13.32 -9.11 3.47
CA SER A 139 -12.78 -8.44 4.65
C SER A 139 -13.83 -7.50 5.26
N ILE A 140 -13.80 -7.33 6.59
CA ILE A 140 -14.72 -6.39 7.28
C ILE A 140 -14.64 -5.01 6.62
N GLY A 141 -13.44 -4.54 6.28
CA GLY A 141 -13.26 -3.25 5.62
C GLY A 141 -13.99 -3.14 4.29
N GLN A 142 -13.92 -4.16 3.44
CA GLN A 142 -14.67 -4.22 2.18
C GLN A 142 -16.18 -4.28 2.42
N CYS A 143 -16.61 -5.13 3.35
CA CYS A 143 -18.03 -5.26 3.69
C CYS A 143 -18.65 -3.93 4.14
N LEU A 144 -17.96 -3.20 5.02
CA LEU A 144 -18.39 -1.87 5.48
C LEU A 144 -18.41 -0.83 4.36
N THR A 145 -17.47 -0.90 3.42
CA THR A 145 -17.43 -0.01 2.24
C THR A 145 -18.57 -0.32 1.29
N ASP A 146 -18.82 -1.59 1.00
CA ASP A 146 -19.92 -2.04 0.15
C ASP A 146 -21.28 -1.61 0.73
N MET A 147 -21.49 -1.84 2.04
CA MET A 147 -22.70 -1.43 2.74
C MET A 147 -22.93 0.09 2.72
N SER A 148 -21.87 0.90 2.73
CA SER A 148 -21.98 2.36 2.70
C SER A 148 -22.29 2.92 1.30
N ARG A 149 -22.03 2.13 0.25
CA ARG A 149 -22.35 2.51 -1.14
C ARG A 149 -23.79 2.14 -1.54
N THR A 150 -24.42 1.24 -0.81
CA THR A 150 -25.75 0.73 -1.12
C THR A 150 -26.79 1.48 -0.28
N LEU A 151 -27.66 2.28 -0.92
CA LEU A 151 -28.73 3.07 -0.29
C LEU A 151 -30.01 2.24 0.01
N ARG A 152 -29.89 1.02 0.50
CA ARG A 152 -31.05 0.20 0.88
C ARG A 152 -31.42 0.41 2.34
N LYS A 153 -32.70 0.43 2.67
CA LYS A 153 -33.22 0.64 4.06
C LYS A 153 -32.61 -0.33 5.08
N ASP A 154 -32.36 -1.58 4.67
CA ASP A 154 -31.83 -2.65 5.55
C ASP A 154 -30.31 -2.57 5.77
N THR A 155 -29.58 -1.77 5.00
CA THR A 155 -28.13 -1.73 5.03
C THR A 155 -27.59 -1.14 6.33
N LEU A 156 -28.28 -0.13 6.88
CA LEU A 156 -27.85 0.54 8.11
C LEU A 156 -28.01 -0.33 9.36
N PRO A 157 -29.14 -1.03 9.59
CA PRO A 157 -29.27 -2.00 10.68
C PRO A 157 -28.23 -3.12 10.59
N ARG A 158 -28.01 -3.69 9.40
CA ARG A 158 -27.01 -4.75 9.16
C ARG A 158 -25.58 -4.29 9.46
N LYS A 159 -25.23 -3.06 9.04
CA LYS A 159 -23.92 -2.46 9.34
C LYS A 159 -23.72 -2.31 10.85
N ARG A 160 -24.74 -1.83 11.56
CA ARG A 160 -24.72 -1.66 13.04
C ARG A 160 -24.52 -3.01 13.72
N ASN A 161 -25.30 -4.01 13.35
CA ASN A 161 -25.21 -5.36 13.89
C ASN A 161 -23.82 -5.97 13.64
N LEU A 162 -23.26 -5.87 12.41
CA LEU A 162 -21.89 -6.32 12.10
C LEU A 162 -20.86 -5.69 13.04
N ILE A 163 -20.96 -4.37 13.28
CA ILE A 163 -20.02 -3.63 14.13
C ILE A 163 -20.15 -4.07 15.60
N GLU A 164 -21.34 -4.30 16.08
CA GLU A 164 -21.63 -4.76 17.43
C GLU A 164 -21.11 -6.16 17.67
N CYS A 165 -21.43 -7.11 16.79
CA CYS A 165 -20.94 -8.50 16.85
C CYS A 165 -19.40 -8.57 16.78
N PHE A 166 -18.78 -7.70 15.96
CA PHE A 166 -17.32 -7.64 15.90
C PHE A 166 -16.71 -7.09 17.19
N GLY A 167 -17.35 -6.08 17.82
CA GLY A 167 -16.95 -5.57 19.13
C GLY A 167 -16.99 -6.63 20.20
N GLU A 168 -18.07 -7.40 20.25
CA GLU A 168 -18.24 -8.53 21.16
C GLU A 168 -17.17 -9.61 20.94
N THR A 169 -16.97 -10.05 19.68
CA THR A 169 -15.97 -11.06 19.32
C THR A 169 -14.55 -10.65 19.76
N VAL A 170 -14.17 -9.39 19.54
CA VAL A 170 -12.86 -8.87 19.97
C VAL A 170 -12.77 -8.78 21.50
N GLY A 171 -13.86 -8.42 22.17
CA GLY A 171 -13.95 -8.43 23.63
C GLY A 171 -13.71 -9.81 24.20
N GLN A 172 -14.45 -10.82 23.73
CA GLN A 172 -14.29 -12.22 24.10
C GLN A 172 -12.89 -12.76 23.80
N MET A 173 -12.29 -12.38 22.66
CA MET A 173 -10.92 -12.74 22.32
C MET A 173 -9.92 -12.20 23.36
N HIS A 174 -10.09 -10.97 23.79
CA HIS A 174 -9.22 -10.33 24.77
C HIS A 174 -9.44 -10.87 26.20
N THR A 175 -10.66 -11.23 26.59
CA THR A 175 -10.92 -11.88 27.90
C THR A 175 -10.29 -13.27 27.98
N LYS A 176 -10.25 -14.02 26.88
CA LYS A 176 -9.52 -15.30 26.77
C LYS A 176 -8.00 -15.14 26.64
N GLY A 177 -7.47 -13.92 26.82
CA GLY A 177 -6.04 -13.63 26.80
C GLY A 177 -5.40 -13.63 25.40
N ILE A 178 -6.19 -13.61 24.32
CA ILE A 178 -5.69 -13.73 22.96
C ILE A 178 -5.40 -12.35 22.37
N PHE A 179 -4.17 -12.18 21.89
CA PHE A 179 -3.68 -11.01 21.16
C PHE A 179 -3.49 -11.35 19.68
N HIS A 180 -4.19 -10.67 18.79
CA HIS A 180 -3.93 -10.77 17.36
C HIS A 180 -2.81 -9.80 16.96
N GLY A 181 -1.76 -10.31 16.33
CA GLY A 181 -0.54 -9.52 16.05
C GLY A 181 -0.74 -8.34 15.10
N ASP A 182 -1.74 -8.40 14.21
CA ASP A 182 -2.08 -7.33 13.25
C ASP A 182 -3.60 -7.27 13.02
N LEU A 183 -4.35 -6.87 14.05
CA LEU A 183 -5.82 -6.79 14.05
C LEU A 183 -6.32 -5.56 13.27
N ARG A 184 -6.21 -5.63 11.94
CA ARG A 184 -6.78 -4.63 11.01
C ARG A 184 -8.02 -5.23 10.38
N LEU A 185 -8.98 -4.38 9.99
CA LEU A 185 -10.23 -4.84 9.36
C LEU A 185 -10.00 -5.61 8.04
N GLY A 186 -8.84 -5.40 7.39
CA GLY A 186 -8.43 -6.20 6.22
C GLY A 186 -7.90 -7.61 6.55
N ASN A 187 -7.62 -7.90 7.83
CA ASN A 187 -7.11 -9.19 8.30
C ASN A 187 -8.18 -9.99 9.06
N VAL A 188 -9.43 -9.58 8.97
CA VAL A 188 -10.59 -10.31 9.47
C VAL A 188 -11.57 -10.44 8.34
N LEU A 189 -11.82 -11.68 7.91
CA LEU A 189 -12.86 -11.99 6.95
C LEU A 189 -14.19 -12.17 7.67
N VAL A 190 -15.25 -11.74 7.05
CA VAL A 190 -16.61 -11.89 7.56
C VAL A 190 -17.46 -12.65 6.55
N GLN A 191 -18.22 -13.61 7.07
CA GLN A 191 -19.21 -14.37 6.35
C GLN A 191 -20.54 -14.20 7.08
N GLN A 192 -21.59 -13.92 6.34
CA GLN A 192 -22.94 -13.95 6.86
C GLN A 192 -23.51 -15.34 6.62
N LYS A 193 -23.98 -15.98 7.68
CA LYS A 193 -24.73 -17.24 7.61
C LYS A 193 -26.06 -17.00 8.31
N GLU A 194 -27.15 -17.03 7.53
CA GLU A 194 -28.48 -16.63 8.01
C GLU A 194 -28.44 -15.21 8.57
N GLU A 195 -28.80 -14.97 9.81
CA GLU A 195 -28.72 -13.67 10.47
C GLU A 195 -27.43 -13.45 11.28
N ALA A 196 -26.57 -14.48 11.40
CA ALA A 196 -25.35 -14.44 12.21
C ALA A 196 -24.11 -14.06 11.41
N TRP A 197 -23.21 -13.31 12.05
CA TRP A 197 -21.90 -12.97 11.51
C TRP A 197 -20.84 -13.94 12.04
N ARG A 198 -20.04 -14.53 11.15
CA ARG A 198 -18.84 -15.30 11.50
C ARG A 198 -17.59 -14.53 11.10
N PHE A 199 -16.60 -14.45 12.00
CA PHE A 199 -15.37 -13.69 11.81
C PHE A 199 -14.16 -14.62 11.74
N PHE A 200 -13.48 -14.66 10.59
CA PHE A 200 -12.32 -15.50 10.37
C PHE A 200 -11.05 -14.65 10.45
N PHE A 201 -10.21 -14.91 11.43
CA PHE A 201 -8.95 -14.22 11.62
C PHE A 201 -7.88 -14.78 10.70
N ILE A 202 -7.26 -13.91 9.87
CA ILE A 202 -6.19 -14.27 8.94
C ILE A 202 -4.90 -13.54 9.30
N ASP A 203 -3.77 -13.97 8.74
CA ASP A 203 -2.43 -13.41 9.02
C ASP A 203 -1.97 -13.60 10.47
N ASN A 204 -2.18 -14.80 10.99
CA ASN A 204 -2.05 -15.18 12.39
C ASN A 204 -0.60 -15.37 12.89
N GLU A 205 0.46 -15.11 12.06
CA GLU A 205 1.86 -15.40 12.41
C GLU A 205 2.35 -14.77 13.72
N ARG A 206 1.68 -13.71 14.17
CA ARG A 206 2.02 -12.94 15.39
C ARG A 206 0.94 -13.04 16.47
N THR A 207 -0.06 -13.87 16.27
CA THR A 207 -1.12 -14.10 17.24
C THR A 207 -0.61 -14.96 18.39
N LYS A 208 -0.94 -14.60 19.62
CA LYS A 208 -0.46 -15.24 20.84
C LYS A 208 -1.56 -15.29 21.89
N LYS A 209 -1.55 -16.33 22.72
CA LYS A 209 -2.38 -16.44 23.92
C LYS A 209 -1.52 -16.17 25.17
N PHE A 210 -2.07 -15.46 26.12
CA PHE A 210 -1.53 -15.11 27.42
C PHE A 210 -2.51 -15.60 28.51
N GLN A 211 -2.05 -15.85 29.71
CA GLN A 211 -2.97 -16.10 30.85
C GLN A 211 -3.85 -14.87 31.07
N ARG A 212 -3.25 -13.68 31.08
CA ARG A 212 -3.92 -12.38 31.12
C ARG A 212 -3.35 -11.50 30.03
N LEU A 213 -4.21 -10.93 29.19
CA LEU A 213 -3.77 -10.07 28.11
C LEU A 213 -3.19 -8.75 28.64
N PRO A 214 -1.90 -8.44 28.36
CA PRO A 214 -1.30 -7.17 28.79
C PRO A 214 -2.03 -5.96 28.22
N THR A 215 -2.29 -4.95 29.03
CA THR A 215 -3.02 -3.72 28.64
C THR A 215 -2.41 -3.03 27.41
N ARG A 216 -1.08 -3.01 27.29
CA ARG A 216 -0.39 -2.46 26.10
C ARG A 216 -0.76 -3.18 24.79
N LEU A 217 -0.98 -4.51 24.85
CA LEU A 217 -1.33 -5.32 23.68
C LEU A 217 -2.82 -5.17 23.35
N ARG A 218 -3.68 -5.10 24.38
CA ARG A 218 -5.09 -4.75 24.26
C ARG A 218 -5.25 -3.41 23.55
N LEU A 219 -4.59 -2.36 24.05
CA LEU A 219 -4.58 -1.02 23.45
C LEU A 219 -4.07 -1.05 22.00
N LYS A 220 -3.05 -1.85 21.71
CA LYS A 220 -2.51 -1.98 20.35
C LYS A 220 -3.54 -2.52 19.36
N ASN A 221 -4.32 -3.54 19.72
CA ASN A 221 -5.37 -4.11 18.89
C ASN A 221 -6.51 -3.10 18.67
N LEU A 222 -7.00 -2.45 19.72
CA LEU A 222 -8.05 -1.44 19.61
C LEU A 222 -7.62 -0.27 18.70
N VAL A 223 -6.37 0.20 18.84
CA VAL A 223 -5.81 1.22 17.93
C VAL A 223 -5.71 0.71 16.50
N GLN A 224 -5.36 -0.57 16.26
CA GLN A 224 -5.29 -1.14 14.92
C GLN A 224 -6.65 -1.15 14.23
N ILE A 225 -7.70 -1.52 14.94
CA ILE A 225 -9.10 -1.47 14.47
C ILE A 225 -9.49 -0.02 14.19
N ASN A 226 -9.25 0.89 15.15
CA ASN A 226 -9.65 2.30 15.07
C ASN A 226 -8.88 3.11 14.00
N MET A 227 -7.81 2.56 13.41
CA MET A 227 -7.08 3.16 12.28
C MET A 227 -7.88 3.15 10.97
N PHE A 228 -8.97 2.40 10.86
CA PHE A 228 -9.84 2.41 9.70
C PHE A 228 -10.76 3.65 9.77
N GLN A 229 -10.71 4.49 8.72
CA GLN A 229 -11.40 5.79 8.71
C GLN A 229 -12.52 5.85 7.66
N GLU A 230 -12.53 4.92 6.72
CA GLU A 230 -13.44 4.95 5.58
C GLU A 230 -14.84 4.49 6.01
N ASN A 231 -15.86 5.31 5.75
CA ASN A 231 -17.29 4.97 5.93
C ASN A 231 -17.68 4.49 7.34
N ILE A 232 -16.99 4.94 8.38
CA ILE A 232 -17.29 4.68 9.79
C ILE A 232 -17.48 5.99 10.53
N SER A 233 -18.65 6.16 11.14
CA SER A 233 -18.97 7.30 12.01
C SER A 233 -18.42 7.12 13.44
N ASP A 234 -18.39 8.20 14.21
CA ASP A 234 -18.02 8.12 15.63
C ASP A 234 -19.05 7.32 16.44
N THR A 235 -20.31 7.35 16.04
CA THR A 235 -21.36 6.50 16.64
C THR A 235 -21.13 5.01 16.36
N ASP A 236 -20.61 4.65 15.18
CA ASP A 236 -20.23 3.27 14.87
C ASP A 236 -19.04 2.80 15.74
N ARG A 237 -18.06 3.70 15.96
CA ARG A 237 -16.93 3.44 16.88
C ARG A 237 -17.39 3.22 18.30
N MET A 238 -18.38 4.01 18.76
CA MET A 238 -18.97 3.86 20.10
C MET A 238 -19.76 2.57 20.22
N ARG A 239 -20.51 2.12 19.19
CA ARG A 239 -21.20 0.83 19.19
C ARG A 239 -20.22 -0.32 19.37
N PHE A 240 -19.17 -0.35 18.55
CA PHE A 240 -18.09 -1.33 18.72
C PHE A 240 -17.53 -1.31 20.14
N PHE A 241 -17.18 -0.13 20.64
CA PHE A 241 -16.52 0.02 21.94
C PHE A 241 -17.41 -0.41 23.12
N ARG A 242 -18.71 -0.07 23.09
CA ARG A 242 -19.68 -0.52 24.10
C ARG A 242 -19.79 -2.03 24.16
N LYS A 243 -19.95 -2.69 23.02
CA LYS A 243 -20.05 -4.16 22.94
C LYS A 243 -18.73 -4.83 23.34
N TYR A 244 -17.59 -4.21 23.00
CA TYR A 244 -16.28 -4.65 23.45
C TYR A 244 -16.14 -4.57 24.98
N CYS A 245 -16.50 -3.44 25.59
CA CYS A 245 -16.42 -3.25 27.05
C CYS A 245 -17.36 -4.16 27.83
N ALA A 246 -18.55 -4.45 27.29
CA ALA A 246 -19.51 -5.37 27.89
C ALA A 246 -18.97 -6.79 28.13
N GLN A 247 -17.86 -7.17 27.45
CA GLN A 247 -17.18 -8.46 27.65
C GLN A 247 -16.16 -8.42 28.79
N HIS A 248 -16.03 -7.28 29.48
CA HIS A 248 -15.03 -7.05 30.54
C HIS A 248 -15.69 -6.49 31.78
N THR A 249 -15.19 -6.87 32.96
CA THR A 249 -15.56 -6.26 34.24
C THR A 249 -14.74 -4.99 34.46
N HIS A 250 -15.17 -3.87 33.87
CA HIS A 250 -14.54 -2.57 34.02
C HIS A 250 -15.49 -1.56 34.66
N THR A 251 -14.93 -0.64 35.46
CA THR A 251 -15.70 0.54 35.92
C THR A 251 -15.88 1.49 34.73
N LYS A 252 -16.93 2.33 34.78
CA LYS A 252 -17.18 3.36 33.76
C LYS A 252 -15.99 4.31 33.57
N GLU A 253 -15.27 4.61 34.64
CA GLU A 253 -14.06 5.44 34.62
C GLU A 253 -12.91 4.77 33.86
N ALA A 254 -12.71 3.45 34.06
CA ALA A 254 -11.71 2.67 33.33
C ALA A 254 -12.03 2.58 31.85
N GLU A 255 -13.30 2.43 31.48
CA GLU A 255 -13.76 2.44 30.10
C GLU A 255 -13.49 3.80 29.42
N LYS A 256 -13.86 4.91 30.09
CA LYS A 256 -13.58 6.27 29.60
C LYS A 256 -12.08 6.52 29.42
N ALA A 257 -11.25 6.07 30.38
CA ALA A 257 -9.80 6.17 30.29
C ALA A 257 -9.23 5.37 29.11
N LEU A 258 -9.73 4.14 28.89
CA LEU A 258 -9.34 3.29 27.75
C LEU A 258 -9.73 3.94 26.42
N ALA A 259 -10.95 4.46 26.28
CA ALA A 259 -11.42 5.16 25.09
C ALA A 259 -10.52 6.37 24.77
N LYS A 260 -10.24 7.20 25.76
CA LYS A 260 -9.33 8.38 25.62
C LYS A 260 -7.93 7.96 25.16
N HIS A 261 -7.39 6.85 25.70
CA HIS A 261 -6.09 6.33 25.29
C HIS A 261 -6.12 5.80 23.83
N VAL A 262 -7.18 5.08 23.44
CA VAL A 262 -7.34 4.58 22.06
C VAL A 262 -7.39 5.74 21.08
N LEU A 263 -8.21 6.76 21.34
CA LEU A 263 -8.32 7.96 20.51
C LEU A 263 -6.98 8.67 20.38
N LYS A 264 -6.34 9.03 21.51
CA LYS A 264 -5.03 9.71 21.53
C LYS A 264 -3.97 8.95 20.74
N LYS A 265 -3.87 7.62 20.91
CA LYS A 265 -2.88 6.79 20.19
C LYS A 265 -3.24 6.63 18.72
N THR A 266 -4.52 6.58 18.37
CA THR A 266 -4.97 6.55 16.97
C THR A 266 -4.62 7.84 16.27
N GLU A 267 -4.93 9.01 16.82
CA GLU A 267 -4.57 10.30 16.27
C GLU A 267 -3.06 10.45 16.10
N GLN A 268 -2.29 10.11 17.14
CA GLN A 268 -0.82 10.14 17.07
C GLN A 268 -0.30 9.26 15.92
N ARG A 269 -0.92 8.10 15.72
CA ARG A 269 -0.53 7.16 14.66
C ARG A 269 -0.93 7.66 13.26
N LEU A 270 -2.11 8.29 13.14
CA LEU A 270 -2.57 8.94 11.91
C LEU A 270 -1.69 10.14 11.55
N ARG A 271 -1.39 11.03 12.52
CA ARG A 271 -0.46 12.15 12.33
C ARG A 271 0.92 11.66 11.89
N ASN A 272 1.44 10.61 12.53
CA ASN A 272 2.72 10.00 12.15
C ASN A 272 2.68 9.34 10.75
N LYS A 273 1.54 8.80 10.33
CA LYS A 273 1.36 8.23 8.98
C LYS A 273 1.40 9.32 7.90
N LYS A 274 0.89 10.51 8.22
CA LYS A 274 0.86 11.69 7.34
C LYS A 274 2.14 12.53 7.36
N LYS A 275 3.14 12.22 8.23
CA LYS A 275 4.39 13.01 8.27
C LYS A 275 5.11 12.95 6.92
N PRO A 276 5.48 14.10 6.33
CA PRO A 276 6.17 14.14 5.03
C PRO A 276 7.58 13.55 5.10
N THR A 277 8.21 13.56 6.27
CA THR A 277 9.53 12.98 6.54
C THR A 277 9.53 11.46 6.71
N LYS A 278 8.35 10.82 6.76
CA LYS A 278 8.25 9.37 6.91
C LYS A 278 8.90 8.67 5.72
N SER A 279 9.59 7.56 6.02
CA SER A 279 10.22 6.74 4.99
C SER A 279 9.24 6.35 3.87
N MET A 280 9.61 6.69 2.64
CA MET A 280 8.85 6.37 1.43
C MET A 280 9.20 4.98 0.86
N LYS A 281 9.94 4.14 1.62
CA LYS A 281 10.35 2.79 1.19
C LYS A 281 9.18 1.93 0.70
N LYS A 282 7.96 2.14 1.23
CA LYS A 282 6.75 1.41 0.80
C LYS A 282 6.39 1.60 -0.67
N TYR A 283 6.77 2.75 -1.27
CA TYR A 283 6.51 3.06 -2.69
C TYR A 283 7.56 2.45 -3.62
N LEU A 284 8.61 1.81 -3.08
CA LEU A 284 9.71 1.23 -3.81
C LEU A 284 9.74 -0.30 -3.73
N ARG A 285 8.68 -0.91 -3.17
CA ARG A 285 8.61 -2.34 -2.89
C ARG A 285 7.30 -2.92 -3.35
N THR A 286 7.34 -4.14 -3.85
CA THR A 286 6.12 -4.90 -4.15
C THR A 286 5.24 -5.03 -2.91
N ASN A 287 3.97 -4.65 -3.05
CA ASN A 287 2.94 -4.75 -2.02
C ASN A 287 1.55 -4.77 -2.68
N LYS A 288 0.47 -4.66 -1.89
CA LYS A 288 -0.92 -4.66 -2.42
C LYS A 288 -1.20 -3.54 -3.43
N LYS A 289 -0.47 -2.40 -3.33
CA LYS A 289 -0.70 -1.21 -4.17
C LYS A 289 0.36 -1.04 -5.25
N TYR A 290 1.59 -1.48 -5.02
CA TYR A 290 2.71 -1.26 -5.92
C TYR A 290 3.33 -2.58 -6.35
N LEU A 291 3.74 -2.65 -7.61
CA LEU A 291 4.47 -3.74 -8.24
C LEU A 291 5.88 -3.26 -8.57
N ARG A 292 6.91 -3.94 -8.05
CA ARG A 292 8.30 -3.69 -8.42
C ARG A 292 8.77 -4.79 -9.36
N ILE A 293 9.37 -4.38 -10.48
CA ILE A 293 9.99 -5.26 -11.47
C ILE A 293 11.49 -4.95 -11.50
N ASN A 294 12.29 -5.99 -11.58
CA ASN A 294 13.73 -5.90 -11.79
C ASN A 294 14.11 -6.97 -12.82
N THR A 295 14.37 -6.56 -14.04
CA THR A 295 14.63 -7.45 -15.19
C THR A 295 15.49 -6.76 -16.24
N GLU A 296 16.40 -7.49 -16.89
CA GLU A 296 17.15 -7.07 -18.08
C GLU A 296 17.74 -5.64 -18.02
N GLY A 297 18.34 -5.28 -16.91
CA GLY A 297 18.90 -3.93 -16.69
C GLY A 297 17.85 -2.85 -16.40
N TRP A 298 16.60 -3.22 -16.17
CA TRP A 298 15.53 -2.31 -15.77
C TRP A 298 15.11 -2.49 -14.32
N LEU A 299 14.94 -1.38 -13.63
CA LEU A 299 14.26 -1.29 -12.35
C LEU A 299 13.02 -0.43 -12.52
N ALA A 300 11.85 -1.01 -12.30
CA ALA A 300 10.59 -0.28 -12.42
C ALA A 300 9.68 -0.49 -11.21
N VAL A 301 8.85 0.49 -10.91
CA VAL A 301 7.76 0.36 -9.93
C VAL A 301 6.50 0.98 -10.50
N PHE A 302 5.42 0.24 -10.45
CA PHE A 302 4.11 0.60 -10.97
C PHE A 302 3.08 0.70 -9.84
N ASP A 303 2.14 1.62 -9.95
CA ASP A 303 0.87 1.53 -9.22
C ASP A 303 0.05 0.39 -9.87
N ARG A 304 -0.44 -0.57 -9.06
CA ARG A 304 -1.19 -1.72 -9.57
C ARG A 304 -2.55 -1.36 -10.17
N SER A 305 -3.06 -0.15 -9.90
CA SER A 305 -4.25 0.37 -10.59
C SER A 305 -3.95 0.80 -12.02
N PHE A 306 -2.69 0.97 -12.37
CA PHE A 306 -2.23 1.30 -13.70
C PHE A 306 -1.88 0.05 -14.52
N CYS A 307 -1.01 -0.84 -13.97
CA CYS A 307 -0.55 -2.05 -14.65
C CYS A 307 -0.49 -3.25 -13.69
N GLN A 308 -0.84 -4.43 -14.19
CA GLN A 308 -0.59 -5.74 -13.58
C GLN A 308 0.73 -6.33 -14.10
N GLU A 309 1.18 -7.48 -13.54
CA GLU A 309 2.53 -8.02 -13.79
C GLU A 309 2.84 -8.29 -15.30
N PRO A 310 1.99 -8.93 -16.10
CA PRO A 310 2.25 -9.14 -17.53
C PRO A 310 2.32 -7.82 -18.33
N GLU A 311 1.37 -6.92 -18.10
CA GLU A 311 1.29 -5.61 -18.75
C GLU A 311 2.48 -4.71 -18.40
N ALA A 312 2.94 -4.78 -17.15
CA ALA A 312 4.05 -3.96 -16.68
C ALA A 312 5.38 -4.37 -17.33
N LEU A 313 5.60 -5.65 -17.64
CA LEU A 313 6.76 -6.11 -18.40
C LEU A 313 6.70 -5.60 -19.85
N ASN A 314 5.52 -5.67 -20.47
CA ASN A 314 5.32 -5.11 -21.80
C ASN A 314 5.55 -3.60 -21.83
N PHE A 315 5.06 -2.86 -20.82
CA PHE A 315 5.29 -1.42 -20.68
C PHE A 315 6.80 -1.09 -20.59
N VAL A 316 7.57 -1.83 -19.78
CA VAL A 316 9.03 -1.62 -19.65
C VAL A 316 9.73 -1.75 -21.00
N ARG A 317 9.34 -2.73 -21.81
CA ARG A 317 9.95 -2.95 -23.15
C ARG A 317 9.61 -1.83 -24.14
N ASN A 318 8.42 -1.26 -24.05
CA ASN A 318 7.89 -0.31 -25.02
C ASN A 318 7.96 1.16 -24.58
N VAL A 319 8.41 1.50 -23.35
CA VAL A 319 8.37 2.87 -22.83
C VAL A 319 9.12 3.88 -23.70
N ALA A 320 10.20 3.48 -24.33
CA ALA A 320 10.98 4.36 -25.21
C ALA A 320 10.22 4.65 -26.53
N ALA A 321 9.59 3.64 -27.13
CA ALA A 321 8.75 3.78 -28.31
C ALA A 321 7.50 4.62 -28.02
N LEU A 322 6.85 4.42 -26.87
CA LEU A 322 5.68 5.20 -26.46
C LEU A 322 5.95 6.70 -26.37
N ILE A 323 7.17 7.10 -25.97
CA ILE A 323 7.56 8.51 -25.95
C ILE A 323 7.72 9.05 -27.36
N GLN A 324 8.34 8.28 -28.26
CA GLN A 324 8.60 8.69 -29.63
C GLN A 324 7.31 8.78 -30.48
N GLN A 325 6.37 7.89 -30.23
CA GLN A 325 5.08 7.81 -30.94
C GLN A 325 4.02 8.77 -30.37
N GLY A 326 4.23 9.27 -29.16
CA GLY A 326 3.29 10.16 -28.50
C GLY A 326 3.43 11.62 -28.93
N GLU A 327 2.46 12.43 -28.56
CA GLU A 327 2.47 13.88 -28.73
C GLU A 327 3.51 14.51 -27.78
N PHE A 328 4.53 15.18 -28.35
CA PHE A 328 5.54 15.88 -27.54
C PHE A 328 4.96 17.15 -26.93
N LEU A 329 4.79 17.17 -25.62
CA LEU A 329 4.45 18.39 -24.87
C LEU A 329 5.69 19.26 -24.61
N LYS A 330 6.88 18.63 -24.53
CA LYS A 330 8.16 19.32 -24.37
C LYS A 330 9.28 18.41 -24.87
N ASN A 331 10.13 18.94 -25.73
CA ASN A 331 11.34 18.25 -26.15
C ASN A 331 12.56 19.17 -25.91
N GLY A 332 13.37 18.80 -24.91
CA GLY A 332 14.54 19.58 -24.52
C GLY A 332 15.72 18.68 -24.15
N ASP A 333 16.94 19.26 -24.15
CA ASP A 333 18.19 18.52 -23.92
C ASP A 333 18.23 17.75 -22.61
N THR A 334 17.56 18.23 -21.56
CA THR A 334 17.60 17.61 -20.22
C THR A 334 16.50 16.62 -19.98
N SER A 335 15.35 16.78 -20.67
CA SER A 335 14.19 15.92 -20.53
C SER A 335 13.23 16.12 -21.68
N SER A 336 12.60 15.02 -22.10
CA SER A 336 11.50 15.01 -23.06
C SER A 336 10.23 14.58 -22.35
N VAL A 337 9.11 15.22 -22.66
CA VAL A 337 7.79 14.96 -22.09
C VAL A 337 6.83 14.68 -23.23
N SER A 338 6.19 13.52 -23.20
CA SER A 338 5.25 13.10 -24.24
C SER A 338 3.94 12.64 -23.61
N ARG A 339 2.85 13.01 -24.23
CA ARG A 339 1.51 12.46 -23.99
C ARG A 339 1.32 11.25 -24.90
N SER A 340 0.85 10.15 -24.33
CA SER A 340 0.57 8.92 -25.07
C SER A 340 -0.62 8.19 -24.47
N MET A 341 -1.12 7.21 -25.18
CA MET A 341 -2.21 6.34 -24.69
C MET A 341 -1.66 4.94 -24.38
N TRP A 342 -2.01 4.41 -23.23
CA TRP A 342 -1.70 3.04 -22.83
C TRP A 342 -2.93 2.37 -22.21
N ASN A 343 -3.38 1.26 -22.80
CA ASN A 343 -4.58 0.52 -22.37
C ASN A 343 -5.78 1.45 -22.10
N ASN A 344 -6.11 2.30 -23.07
CA ASN A 344 -7.19 3.31 -23.01
C ASN A 344 -7.03 4.37 -21.89
N LYS A 345 -5.82 4.55 -21.38
CA LYS A 345 -5.51 5.61 -20.41
C LYS A 345 -4.57 6.63 -21.01
N ASN A 346 -4.95 7.92 -20.95
CA ASN A 346 -4.04 9.00 -21.28
C ASN A 346 -2.98 9.15 -20.19
N ILE A 347 -1.73 9.08 -20.58
CA ILE A 347 -0.57 9.19 -19.68
C ILE A 347 0.40 10.24 -20.19
N VAL A 348 1.16 10.80 -19.25
CA VAL A 348 2.31 11.66 -19.57
C VAL A 348 3.57 10.94 -19.12
N THR A 349 4.50 10.75 -20.06
CA THR A 349 5.80 10.13 -19.78
C THR A 349 6.89 11.17 -19.90
N LYS A 350 7.61 11.41 -18.80
CA LYS A 350 8.78 12.30 -18.75
C LYS A 350 10.04 11.46 -18.72
N GLN A 351 10.84 11.53 -19.79
CA GLN A 351 12.17 10.94 -19.86
C GLN A 351 13.21 11.97 -19.37
N TYR A 352 14.14 11.54 -18.54
CA TYR A 352 15.30 12.32 -18.13
C TYR A 352 16.53 11.80 -18.87
N ASN A 353 17.12 12.69 -19.69
CA ASN A 353 18.21 12.35 -20.58
C ASN A 353 19.55 12.23 -19.84
N HIS A 354 20.41 11.38 -20.37
CA HIS A 354 21.77 11.20 -19.90
C HIS A 354 22.70 12.27 -20.48
N ARG A 355 23.60 12.83 -19.66
CA ARG A 355 24.56 13.88 -20.06
C ARG A 355 26.02 13.45 -19.72
N GLY A 356 26.46 12.27 -20.21
CA GLY A 356 27.82 11.80 -20.02
C GLY A 356 28.08 10.98 -18.72
N PHE A 357 29.26 10.38 -18.63
CA PHE A 357 29.63 9.42 -17.58
C PHE A 357 29.64 10.03 -16.17
N CYS A 358 30.23 11.20 -15.99
CA CYS A 358 30.28 11.89 -14.68
C CYS A 358 28.88 12.24 -14.16
N HIS A 359 27.95 12.56 -15.06
CA HIS A 359 26.56 12.81 -14.71
C HIS A 359 25.85 11.54 -14.22
N SER A 360 26.10 10.38 -14.87
CA SER A 360 25.55 9.09 -14.45
C SER A 360 26.12 8.64 -13.12
N LEU A 361 27.41 8.78 -12.88
CA LEU A 361 28.04 8.45 -11.61
C LEU A 361 27.44 9.27 -10.46
N ARG A 362 27.23 10.58 -10.67
CA ARG A 362 26.58 11.47 -9.71
C ARG A 362 25.13 11.06 -9.44
N HIS A 363 24.38 10.60 -10.46
CA HIS A 363 22.99 10.18 -10.34
C HIS A 363 22.83 8.76 -9.80
N THR A 364 23.87 7.94 -9.86
CA THR A 364 23.90 6.63 -9.20
C THR A 364 24.06 6.77 -7.68
N ILE A 365 24.90 7.70 -7.25
CA ILE A 365 25.08 8.04 -5.83
C ILE A 365 23.87 8.83 -5.30
N LYS A 366 23.33 9.78 -6.09
CA LYS A 366 22.09 10.50 -5.80
C LYS A 366 20.93 9.83 -6.52
N ARG A 367 19.78 9.69 -5.88
CA ARG A 367 18.55 9.17 -6.48
C ARG A 367 18.25 9.85 -7.81
N SER A 368 17.83 9.08 -8.84
CA SER A 368 17.45 9.60 -10.15
C SER A 368 16.36 10.68 -10.03
N ARG A 369 16.25 11.54 -11.06
CA ARG A 369 15.21 12.58 -11.09
C ARG A 369 13.82 11.97 -11.10
N ALA A 370 13.58 10.89 -11.88
CA ALA A 370 12.32 10.17 -11.91
C ALA A 370 11.96 9.59 -10.54
N LEU A 371 12.92 8.97 -9.84
CA LEU A 371 12.69 8.43 -8.50
C LEU A 371 12.35 9.52 -7.47
N ARG A 372 12.98 10.70 -7.59
CA ARG A 372 12.65 11.84 -6.72
C ARG A 372 11.23 12.34 -6.97
N CYS A 373 10.83 12.51 -8.24
CA CYS A 373 9.46 12.88 -8.62
C CYS A 373 8.44 11.84 -8.14
N TRP A 374 8.71 10.55 -8.35
CA TRP A 374 7.87 9.46 -7.85
C TRP A 374 7.61 9.55 -6.35
N ILE A 375 8.68 9.71 -5.56
CA ILE A 375 8.59 9.83 -4.10
C ILE A 375 7.84 11.10 -3.69
N ASN A 376 8.13 12.22 -4.35
CA ASN A 376 7.56 13.52 -4.03
C ASN A 376 6.08 13.61 -4.44
N GLY A 377 5.70 13.09 -5.61
CA GLY A 377 4.32 13.02 -6.04
C GLY A 377 3.45 12.20 -5.07
N HIS A 378 3.92 11.01 -4.68
CA HIS A 378 3.22 10.23 -3.65
C HIS A 378 3.21 10.90 -2.27
N ARG A 379 4.20 11.75 -1.96
CA ARG A 379 4.21 12.54 -0.73
C ARG A 379 3.13 13.60 -0.76
N LEU A 380 3.03 14.38 -1.82
CA LEU A 380 2.00 15.41 -2.00
C LEU A 380 0.61 14.79 -1.98
N PHE A 381 0.40 13.73 -2.74
CA PHE A 381 -0.86 12.98 -2.76
C PHE A 381 -1.33 12.54 -1.37
N ASN A 382 -0.40 12.03 -0.51
CA ASN A 382 -0.75 11.65 0.87
C ASN A 382 -1.04 12.85 1.79
N LEU A 383 -0.56 14.03 1.45
CA LEU A 383 -0.81 15.26 2.19
C LEU A 383 -2.07 15.99 1.70
N GLY A 384 -2.72 15.49 0.64
CA GLY A 384 -3.85 16.14 -0.01
C GLY A 384 -3.45 17.42 -0.74
N ILE A 385 -2.19 17.49 -1.23
CA ILE A 385 -1.68 18.59 -2.06
C ILE A 385 -1.78 18.15 -3.51
N PRO A 386 -2.50 18.91 -4.36
CA PRO A 386 -2.77 18.52 -5.74
C PRO A 386 -1.50 18.40 -6.59
N THR A 387 -1.39 17.30 -7.33
CA THR A 387 -0.32 17.00 -8.31
C THR A 387 -0.78 15.84 -9.19
N PRO A 388 -0.33 15.71 -10.46
CA PRO A 388 -0.64 14.56 -11.28
C PRO A 388 -0.27 13.26 -10.57
N LYS A 389 -1.17 12.29 -10.59
CA LYS A 389 -0.97 11.01 -9.90
C LYS A 389 0.20 10.25 -10.53
N PRO A 390 1.25 9.89 -9.76
CA PRO A 390 2.31 9.05 -10.28
C PRO A 390 1.82 7.61 -10.51
N LEU A 391 1.99 7.11 -11.74
CA LEU A 391 1.56 5.79 -12.19
C LEU A 391 2.70 4.78 -12.22
N ALA A 392 3.90 5.22 -12.69
CA ALA A 392 5.10 4.41 -12.67
C ALA A 392 6.37 5.26 -12.64
N TYR A 393 7.46 4.66 -12.15
CA TYR A 393 8.80 5.16 -12.45
C TYR A 393 9.69 3.99 -12.91
N LEU A 394 10.60 4.27 -13.86
CA LEU A 394 11.51 3.29 -14.42
C LEU A 394 12.95 3.86 -14.45
N GLU A 395 13.90 2.98 -14.23
CA GLU A 395 15.34 3.24 -14.39
C GLU A 395 15.95 2.17 -15.29
N GLN A 396 16.52 2.61 -16.40
CA GLN A 396 17.39 1.75 -17.20
C GLN A 396 18.81 1.84 -16.65
N ARG A 397 19.41 0.68 -16.38
CA ARG A 397 20.72 0.56 -15.75
C ARG A 397 21.70 -0.18 -16.65
N LYS A 398 22.93 0.33 -16.72
CA LYS A 398 24.09 -0.37 -17.28
C LYS A 398 25.03 -0.70 -16.13
N GLY A 399 25.03 -1.98 -15.69
CA GLY A 399 25.65 -2.39 -14.43
C GLY A 399 25.04 -1.67 -13.23
N LEU A 400 25.85 -0.98 -12.45
CA LEU A 400 25.40 -0.16 -11.30
C LEU A 400 24.94 1.25 -11.68
N LEU A 401 25.21 1.70 -12.90
CA LEU A 401 24.93 3.06 -13.33
C LEU A 401 23.51 3.23 -13.87
N VAL A 402 22.80 4.28 -13.40
CA VAL A 402 21.52 4.70 -13.97
C VAL A 402 21.78 5.44 -15.28
N TRP A 403 21.33 4.85 -16.41
CA TRP A 403 21.54 5.38 -17.77
C TRP A 403 20.41 6.34 -18.18
N LYS A 404 19.16 5.89 -18.09
CA LYS A 404 17.96 6.69 -18.34
C LYS A 404 16.96 6.49 -17.21
N SER A 405 16.13 7.47 -16.96
CA SER A 405 15.03 7.35 -16.01
C SER A 405 13.75 7.99 -16.52
N TYR A 406 12.60 7.35 -16.21
CA TYR A 406 11.29 7.73 -16.70
C TYR A 406 10.32 7.87 -15.54
N LEU A 407 9.51 8.92 -15.60
CA LEU A 407 8.36 9.10 -14.72
C LEU A 407 7.10 9.05 -15.58
N VAL A 408 6.15 8.24 -15.19
CA VAL A 408 4.82 8.16 -15.80
C VAL A 408 3.79 8.70 -14.83
N THR A 409 2.98 9.64 -15.28
CA THR A 409 1.86 10.21 -14.52
C THR A 409 0.57 10.10 -15.32
N GLU A 410 -0.57 10.23 -14.66
CA GLU A 410 -1.81 10.47 -15.38
C GLU A 410 -1.71 11.79 -16.17
N PHE A 411 -2.35 11.83 -17.33
CA PHE A 411 -2.59 13.09 -18.03
C PHE A 411 -3.68 13.85 -17.28
N VAL A 412 -3.41 15.11 -17.02
CA VAL A 412 -4.37 16.04 -16.43
C VAL A 412 -4.56 17.17 -17.41
N ASP A 413 -5.78 17.39 -17.83
CA ASP A 413 -6.14 18.48 -18.72
C ASP A 413 -6.06 19.81 -17.99
N GLY A 414 -5.49 20.81 -18.64
CA GLY A 414 -5.32 22.14 -18.06
C GLY A 414 -4.28 22.97 -18.82
N GLN A 415 -4.16 24.22 -18.43
CA GLN A 415 -3.25 25.22 -18.98
C GLN A 415 -2.18 25.58 -17.95
N MET A 416 -0.94 25.79 -18.36
CA MET A 416 0.09 26.28 -17.45
C MET A 416 -0.26 27.67 -16.94
N LEU A 417 0.05 27.98 -15.69
CA LEU A 417 -0.24 29.31 -15.13
C LEU A 417 0.37 30.41 -15.99
N TYR A 418 1.56 30.19 -16.53
CA TYR A 418 2.23 31.10 -17.44
C TYR A 418 1.40 31.46 -18.69
N ASP A 419 0.69 30.47 -19.27
CA ASP A 419 -0.15 30.67 -20.44
C ASP A 419 -1.53 31.21 -20.02
N PHE A 420 -2.06 30.75 -18.88
CA PHE A 420 -3.33 31.18 -18.32
C PHE A 420 -3.36 32.70 -18.02
N GLU A 421 -2.26 33.24 -17.48
CA GLU A 421 -2.15 34.69 -17.19
C GLU A 421 -2.10 35.57 -18.46
N ARG A 422 -1.75 34.97 -19.59
CA ARG A 422 -1.63 35.67 -20.91
C ARG A 422 -2.82 35.42 -21.83
N ASP A 423 -3.76 34.60 -21.40
CA ASP A 423 -4.95 34.29 -22.17
C ASP A 423 -5.95 35.44 -22.04
N ALA A 424 -6.20 36.12 -23.18
CA ALA A 424 -7.13 37.26 -23.27
C ALA A 424 -8.58 36.91 -22.85
N ASN A 425 -8.92 35.62 -22.83
CA ASN A 425 -10.26 35.17 -22.41
C ASN A 425 -10.38 35.01 -20.88
N VAL A 426 -9.29 35.17 -20.13
CA VAL A 426 -9.29 35.03 -18.65
C VAL A 426 -9.60 36.38 -18.03
N SER A 427 -10.72 36.46 -17.31
CA SER A 427 -11.10 37.68 -16.59
C SER A 427 -10.20 37.92 -15.36
N GLN A 428 -10.07 39.18 -14.95
CA GLN A 428 -9.35 39.56 -13.74
C GLN A 428 -9.90 38.86 -12.49
N GLN A 429 -11.21 38.62 -12.45
CA GLN A 429 -11.84 37.92 -11.35
C GLN A 429 -11.43 36.41 -11.31
N GLN A 430 -11.32 35.78 -12.47
CA GLN A 430 -10.83 34.40 -12.57
C GLN A 430 -9.36 34.31 -12.14
N LEU A 431 -8.52 35.25 -12.58
CA LEU A 431 -7.11 35.33 -12.20
C LEU A 431 -6.95 35.49 -10.68
N SER A 432 -7.66 36.45 -10.07
CA SER A 432 -7.64 36.66 -8.61
C SER A 432 -8.07 35.41 -7.83
N ARG A 433 -9.06 34.69 -8.32
CA ARG A 433 -9.53 33.42 -7.72
C ARG A 433 -8.43 32.34 -7.76
N ILE A 434 -7.75 32.20 -8.90
CA ILE A 434 -6.66 31.22 -9.09
C ILE A 434 -5.47 31.55 -8.21
N ILE A 435 -5.09 32.85 -8.12
CA ILE A 435 -4.02 33.32 -7.22
C ILE A 435 -4.34 32.95 -5.77
N GLY A 436 -5.55 33.20 -5.28
CA GLY A 436 -5.96 32.79 -3.94
C GLY A 436 -5.87 31.26 -3.68
N GLN A 437 -6.22 30.46 -4.68
CA GLN A 437 -6.06 29.00 -4.61
C GLN A 437 -4.58 28.56 -4.60
N ILE A 438 -3.71 29.27 -5.32
CA ILE A 438 -2.26 29.05 -5.30
C ILE A 438 -1.69 29.38 -3.92
N GLU A 439 -2.11 30.49 -3.31
CA GLU A 439 -1.72 30.84 -1.95
C GLU A 439 -2.08 29.76 -0.95
N GLU A 440 -3.32 29.24 -0.98
CA GLU A 440 -3.73 28.10 -0.15
C GLU A 440 -2.85 26.87 -0.36
N LEU A 441 -2.47 26.59 -1.61
CA LEU A 441 -1.59 25.48 -1.96
C LEU A 441 -0.18 25.70 -1.39
N LEU A 442 0.36 26.91 -1.47
CA LEU A 442 1.65 27.28 -0.90
C LEU A 442 1.62 27.24 0.63
N GLU A 443 0.51 27.61 1.27
CA GLU A 443 0.33 27.45 2.70
C GLU A 443 0.32 25.96 3.13
N LYS A 444 -0.32 25.09 2.37
CA LYS A 444 -0.25 23.62 2.62
C LYS A 444 1.18 23.10 2.54
N LEU A 445 1.99 23.58 1.58
CA LEU A 445 3.42 23.28 1.52
C LEU A 445 4.16 23.81 2.76
N ALA A 446 3.88 25.06 3.16
CA ALA A 446 4.49 25.72 4.31
C ALA A 446 4.21 24.97 5.61
N LYS A 447 2.97 24.55 5.85
CA LYS A 447 2.56 23.74 7.01
C LYS A 447 3.40 22.47 7.16
N HIS A 448 3.88 21.92 6.08
CA HIS A 448 4.70 20.71 6.07
C HIS A 448 6.18 20.95 5.88
N ARG A 449 6.63 22.22 5.84
CA ARG A 449 8.01 22.66 5.56
C ARG A 449 8.56 22.05 4.27
N ILE A 450 7.77 22.11 3.21
CA ILE A 450 8.12 21.63 1.89
C ILE A 450 8.49 22.82 1.01
N SER A 451 9.67 22.82 0.40
CA SER A 451 10.06 23.74 -0.69
C SER A 451 9.92 23.01 -2.02
N HIS A 452 9.46 23.70 -3.04
CA HIS A 452 9.38 23.18 -4.41
C HIS A 452 10.77 23.08 -5.04
N GLY A 453 11.58 24.11 -4.82
CA GLY A 453 12.96 24.20 -5.31
C GLY A 453 13.09 24.74 -6.73
N ASP A 454 12.00 24.78 -7.50
CA ASP A 454 11.88 25.42 -8.82
C ASP A 454 10.43 25.87 -9.03
N LEU A 455 9.93 26.73 -8.14
CA LEU A 455 8.57 27.25 -8.20
C LEU A 455 8.49 28.36 -9.27
N LYS A 456 7.90 28.02 -10.40
CA LYS A 456 7.70 28.90 -11.57
C LYS A 456 6.28 28.74 -12.07
N HIS A 457 5.78 29.73 -12.81
CA HIS A 457 4.46 29.70 -13.43
C HIS A 457 4.32 28.54 -14.42
N THR A 458 5.40 28.15 -15.11
CA THR A 458 5.45 26.97 -15.99
C THR A 458 5.44 25.62 -15.25
N ASN A 459 5.46 25.59 -13.91
CA ASN A 459 5.40 24.39 -13.08
C ASN A 459 4.12 24.31 -12.25
N ILE A 460 3.14 25.20 -12.55
CA ILE A 460 1.79 25.18 -11.98
C ILE A 460 0.81 25.01 -13.14
N LEU A 461 0.02 23.94 -13.09
CA LEU A 461 -1.00 23.64 -14.09
C LEU A 461 -2.37 24.01 -13.51
N ILE A 462 -3.10 24.86 -14.23
CA ILE A 462 -4.45 25.28 -13.89
C ILE A 462 -5.43 24.29 -14.52
N THR A 463 -6.23 23.66 -13.70
CA THR A 463 -7.23 22.67 -14.10
C THR A 463 -8.63 23.14 -13.72
N GLN A 464 -9.65 22.44 -14.19
CA GLN A 464 -11.04 22.70 -13.77
C GLN A 464 -11.24 22.59 -12.23
N ASN A 465 -10.39 21.79 -11.55
CA ASN A 465 -10.43 21.59 -10.10
C ASN A 465 -9.45 22.50 -9.32
N GLY A 466 -8.84 23.47 -9.99
CA GLY A 466 -7.87 24.41 -9.42
C GLY A 466 -6.41 24.07 -9.75
N PRO A 467 -5.45 24.80 -9.14
CA PRO A 467 -4.03 24.69 -9.44
C PRO A 467 -3.42 23.40 -8.91
N ILE A 468 -2.54 22.78 -9.68
CA ILE A 468 -1.76 21.60 -9.31
C ILE A 468 -0.27 21.81 -9.57
N LEU A 469 0.59 21.22 -8.73
CA LEU A 469 2.05 21.32 -8.86
C LEU A 469 2.60 20.23 -9.77
N THR A 470 3.50 20.64 -10.68
CA THR A 470 4.24 19.74 -11.58
C THR A 470 5.75 19.85 -11.32
N ASP A 471 6.56 19.03 -11.98
CA ASP A 471 8.04 19.00 -11.91
C ASP A 471 8.66 18.96 -10.49
N LEU A 472 8.34 17.93 -9.75
CA LEU A 472 8.67 17.76 -8.33
C LEU A 472 10.10 17.23 -8.06
N ASP A 473 11.02 17.23 -9.04
CA ASP A 473 12.34 16.59 -8.89
C ASP A 473 13.28 17.34 -7.94
N THR A 474 13.10 18.64 -7.79
CA THR A 474 13.86 19.51 -6.87
C THR A 474 13.22 19.67 -5.50
N MET A 475 11.96 19.25 -5.35
CA MET A 475 11.19 19.39 -4.12
C MET A 475 11.86 18.70 -2.92
N ARG A 476 11.86 19.38 -1.77
CA ARG A 476 12.46 18.87 -0.53
C ARG A 476 11.61 19.16 0.70
N VAL A 477 11.70 18.26 1.68
CA VAL A 477 11.12 18.43 3.02
C VAL A 477 12.22 18.80 3.98
N HIS A 478 12.04 19.87 4.73
CA HIS A 478 13.03 20.40 5.66
C HIS A 478 12.68 20.08 7.10
N ARG A 479 13.68 19.63 7.89
CA ARG A 479 13.52 19.39 9.33
C ARG A 479 13.65 20.67 10.12
N LEU A 480 14.62 21.51 9.74
CA LEU A 480 14.95 22.77 10.42
C LEU A 480 14.16 23.93 9.79
N LYS A 481 13.50 24.74 10.63
CA LYS A 481 12.67 25.88 10.20
C LYS A 481 13.50 26.94 9.46
N GLY A 482 14.71 27.24 9.93
CA GLY A 482 15.59 28.21 9.29
C GLY A 482 15.98 27.82 7.86
N ILE A 483 16.36 26.55 7.62
CA ILE A 483 16.68 26.08 6.28
C ILE A 483 15.43 26.12 5.37
N TYR A 484 14.27 25.78 5.91
CA TYR A 484 13.01 25.90 5.19
C TYR A 484 12.73 27.34 4.77
N ASN A 485 12.83 28.31 5.71
CA ASN A 485 12.53 29.71 5.44
C ASN A 485 13.43 30.26 4.31
N LEU A 486 14.73 29.93 4.34
CA LEU A 486 15.67 30.33 3.27
C LEU A 486 15.28 29.74 1.91
N LYS A 487 14.85 28.48 1.88
CA LYS A 487 14.43 27.82 0.62
C LYS A 487 13.08 28.32 0.12
N ARG A 488 12.14 28.59 1.03
CA ARG A 488 10.86 29.23 0.69
C ARG A 488 11.06 30.62 0.10
N ALA A 489 11.92 31.44 0.71
CA ALA A 489 12.22 32.78 0.18
C ALA A 489 12.72 32.70 -1.27
N ARG A 490 13.59 31.73 -1.58
CA ARG A 490 14.07 31.52 -2.97
C ARG A 490 12.96 31.05 -3.92
N ASP A 491 12.05 30.18 -3.46
CA ASP A 491 10.90 29.74 -4.27
C ASP A 491 9.97 30.94 -4.54
N MET A 492 9.69 31.77 -3.53
CA MET A 492 8.85 32.95 -3.69
C MET A 492 9.50 34.02 -4.60
N ALA A 493 10.82 34.25 -4.45
CA ALA A 493 11.53 35.19 -5.33
C ALA A 493 11.47 34.76 -6.81
N ARG A 494 11.53 33.45 -7.11
CA ARG A 494 11.36 32.96 -8.50
C ARG A 494 9.93 33.14 -8.99
N PHE A 495 8.96 32.83 -8.15
CA PHE A 495 7.55 32.99 -8.48
C PHE A 495 7.19 34.45 -8.78
N LEU A 496 7.67 35.38 -7.93
CA LEU A 496 7.42 36.82 -8.11
C LEU A 496 8.17 37.40 -9.31
N LYS A 497 9.36 36.90 -9.63
CA LYS A 497 10.10 37.33 -10.82
C LYS A 497 9.33 37.05 -12.12
N ASP A 498 8.68 35.91 -12.21
CA ASP A 498 7.83 35.55 -13.34
C ASP A 498 6.66 36.56 -13.53
N ILE A 499 6.15 37.19 -12.43
CA ILE A 499 5.13 38.24 -12.46
C ILE A 499 5.74 39.57 -13.03
N GLN A 500 6.91 39.99 -12.53
CA GLN A 500 7.56 41.23 -12.97
C GLN A 500 7.97 41.18 -14.45
N ASP A 501 8.41 40.02 -14.95
CA ASP A 501 8.71 39.79 -16.35
C ASP A 501 7.45 39.89 -17.26
N ILE A 502 6.24 39.84 -16.68
CA ILE A 502 4.95 40.05 -17.36
C ILE A 502 4.66 41.56 -17.42
N GLU A 503 4.70 42.26 -16.28
CA GLU A 503 4.36 43.67 -16.17
C GLU A 503 5.34 44.56 -17.01
N GLY A 504 6.65 44.25 -16.99
CA GLY A 504 7.64 44.99 -17.74
C GLY A 504 7.64 44.77 -19.27
N LYS A 505 6.88 43.76 -19.78
CA LYS A 505 6.70 43.57 -21.21
C LYS A 505 5.46 44.29 -21.77
N ASP A 506 4.49 44.56 -20.94
CA ASP A 506 3.31 45.34 -21.34
C ASP A 506 3.61 46.84 -21.39
N GLU A 507 4.54 47.36 -20.56
CA GLU A 507 5.01 48.76 -20.64
C GLU A 507 5.86 49.05 -21.91
N ASN A 508 6.45 48.02 -22.53
CA ASN A 508 7.22 48.18 -23.78
C ASN A 508 6.38 47.99 -25.08
N LYS A 509 5.06 47.80 -24.95
CA LYS A 509 4.13 47.66 -26.09
C LYS A 509 3.16 48.81 -26.23
N THR A 510 3.26 49.82 -25.37
CA THR A 510 2.63 51.14 -25.52
C THR A 510 3.66 52.14 -26.02
#